data_62091cef806b6eebf77fc3aa10919be6
#
_entry.id   62091cef806b6eebf77fc3aa10919be6
#
_cell.length_a   1.000
_cell.length_b   1.000
_cell.length_c   1.000
_cell.angle_alpha   90.00
_cell.angle_beta   90.00
_cell.angle_gamma   90.00
#
_symmetry.space_group_name_H-M   'P 1'
#
loop_
_entity.id
_entity.type
_entity.pdbx_description
1 polymer ?
#
loop_
_entity_poly.entity_id
_entity_poly.type
_entity_poly.pdbx_seq_one_letter_code
_entity_poly.pdbx_strand_id
1 'polypeptide(L)'
;MLQLFLKRMEICKSIALYKKENDLPIMQEGREQQVIDKVRAASPEHMADAAAVMFTEVMDISKCLQSEVYTWGRIYEKPEIFHPENAQVIACQGTSGAYAEAACIKLFGENKPIRFVTGFKDVVDLVERGRADFGILPLENSTVGSIEETYNLMANHDFYITNIVRVEITHCFAVKPDTDPADVRKVYSKKEALAQCSNYIKNCGYEPAEYTNTALAAEMVRDSTDNTIGCICSKSCAEKNGLKIVEEHAADAYPNFTRFICFSKKFMA
;
A
#
# COMPACT_ATOMS: atom_id res chain seq x y z
N MET A 1 6.42 14.62 30.95
CA MET A 1 6.80 13.75 29.83
C MET A 1 6.98 14.55 28.53
N LEU A 2 5.96 15.28 28.02
CA LEU A 2 6.07 16.05 26.77
C LEU A 2 7.25 17.03 26.74
N GLN A 3 7.47 17.82 27.78
CA GLN A 3 8.60 18.76 27.84
C GLN A 3 9.97 18.07 27.75
N LEU A 4 10.13 16.90 28.37
CA LEU A 4 11.37 16.12 28.29
C LEU A 4 11.58 15.55 26.90
N PHE A 5 10.50 15.08 26.25
CA PHE A 5 10.53 14.63 24.89
C PHE A 5 10.94 15.76 23.93
N LEU A 6 10.30 16.94 24.00
CA LEU A 6 10.62 18.08 23.16
C LEU A 6 12.08 18.53 23.35
N LYS A 7 12.57 18.62 24.61
CA LYS A 7 13.97 18.94 24.90
C LYS A 7 14.94 17.92 24.30
N ARG A 8 14.58 16.63 24.35
CA ARG A 8 15.37 15.57 23.69
C ARG A 8 15.41 15.78 22.17
N MET A 9 14.31 16.12 21.53
CA MET A 9 14.26 16.35 20.07
C MET A 9 15.11 17.58 19.66
N GLU A 10 15.15 18.63 20.47
CA GLU A 10 16.05 19.77 20.23
C GLU A 10 17.52 19.36 20.29
N ILE A 11 17.89 18.55 21.29
CA ILE A 11 19.27 17.99 21.39
C ILE A 11 19.58 17.11 20.18
N CYS A 12 18.64 16.29 19.71
CA CYS A 12 18.83 15.45 18.53
C CYS A 12 19.09 16.28 17.26
N LYS A 13 18.42 17.44 17.10
CA LYS A 13 18.72 18.36 16.00
C LYS A 13 20.13 18.93 16.09
N SER A 14 20.58 19.32 17.27
CA SER A 14 21.96 19.81 17.47
C SER A 14 23.01 18.72 17.17
N ILE A 15 22.74 17.49 17.59
CA ILE A 15 23.61 16.33 17.27
C ILE A 15 23.66 16.10 15.76
N ALA A 16 22.52 16.22 15.07
CA ALA A 16 22.45 16.05 13.61
C ALA A 16 23.28 17.09 12.88
N LEU A 17 23.21 18.36 13.29
CA LEU A 17 24.05 19.45 12.73
C LEU A 17 25.53 19.14 12.92
N TYR A 18 25.93 18.77 14.13
CA TYR A 18 27.33 18.39 14.42
C TYR A 18 27.79 17.21 13.55
N LYS A 19 26.97 16.16 13.44
CA LYS A 19 27.27 15.01 12.59
C LYS A 19 27.43 15.42 11.12
N LYS A 20 26.52 16.26 10.60
CA LYS A 20 26.57 16.77 9.24
C LYS A 20 27.84 17.57 8.96
N GLU A 21 28.21 18.46 9.88
CA GLU A 21 29.43 19.28 9.77
C GLU A 21 30.72 18.45 9.80
N ASN A 22 30.68 17.28 10.45
CA ASN A 22 31.85 16.40 10.60
C ASN A 22 31.77 15.13 9.72
N ASP A 23 30.82 15.06 8.78
CA ASP A 23 30.60 13.93 7.87
C ASP A 23 30.43 12.57 8.61
N LEU A 24 29.73 12.60 9.74
CA LEU A 24 29.49 11.43 10.59
C LEU A 24 28.14 10.80 10.28
N PRO A 25 28.02 9.46 10.22
CA PRO A 25 26.73 8.80 9.93
C PRO A 25 25.70 9.04 11.03
N ILE A 26 24.42 9.14 10.63
CA ILE A 26 23.30 9.25 11.58
C ILE A 26 23.23 7.99 12.45
N MET A 27 23.30 6.83 11.83
CA MET A 27 23.28 5.54 12.51
C MET A 27 24.70 5.12 12.93
N GLN A 28 24.82 4.66 14.17
CA GLN A 28 26.04 4.05 14.69
C GLN A 28 25.68 2.63 15.12
N GLU A 29 26.27 1.65 14.47
CA GLU A 29 26.01 0.24 14.72
C GLU A 29 26.26 -0.13 16.20
N GLY A 30 25.33 -0.87 16.81
CA GLY A 30 25.39 -1.33 18.19
C GLY A 30 25.07 -0.28 19.27
N ARG A 31 25.04 1.03 18.97
CA ARG A 31 24.75 2.07 19.97
C ARG A 31 23.31 2.03 20.47
N GLU A 32 22.38 1.73 19.59
CA GLU A 32 20.96 1.63 19.94
C GLU A 32 20.75 0.50 20.95
N GLN A 33 21.35 -0.66 20.71
CA GLN A 33 21.27 -1.79 21.63
C GLN A 33 21.86 -1.43 23.00
N GLN A 34 23.00 -0.73 23.06
CA GLN A 34 23.58 -0.26 24.32
C GLN A 34 22.65 0.67 25.10
N VAL A 35 21.87 1.51 24.41
CA VAL A 35 20.88 2.39 25.06
C VAL A 35 19.73 1.55 25.61
N ILE A 36 19.22 0.61 24.84
CA ILE A 36 18.13 -0.28 25.26
C ILE A 36 18.55 -1.14 26.45
N ASP A 37 19.76 -1.69 26.45
CA ASP A 37 20.28 -2.48 27.56
C ASP A 37 20.38 -1.64 28.86
N LYS A 38 20.84 -0.39 28.76
CA LYS A 38 20.85 0.54 29.91
C LYS A 38 19.44 0.88 30.40
N VAL A 39 18.48 1.06 29.50
CA VAL A 39 17.08 1.33 29.86
C VAL A 39 16.48 0.13 30.58
N ARG A 40 16.72 -1.09 30.09
CA ARG A 40 16.28 -2.32 30.74
C ARG A 40 16.87 -2.43 32.14
N ALA A 41 18.17 -2.24 32.28
CA ALA A 41 18.88 -2.33 33.57
C ALA A 41 18.46 -1.27 34.60
N ALA A 42 18.03 -0.10 34.14
CA ALA A 42 17.55 0.99 35.00
C ALA A 42 16.06 0.91 35.34
N SER A 43 15.32 -0.02 34.72
CA SER A 43 13.87 -0.18 34.91
C SER A 43 13.57 -1.32 35.91
N PRO A 44 12.47 -1.23 36.67
CA PRO A 44 11.95 -2.38 37.42
C PRO A 44 11.70 -3.56 36.47
N GLU A 45 11.97 -4.79 36.93
CA GLU A 45 11.93 -5.99 36.10
C GLU A 45 10.60 -6.12 35.30
N HIS A 46 9.45 -5.89 35.95
CA HIS A 46 8.13 -5.96 35.32
C HIS A 46 7.84 -4.85 34.31
N MET A 47 8.68 -3.80 34.23
CA MET A 47 8.55 -2.67 33.29
C MET A 47 9.67 -2.62 32.26
N ALA A 48 10.68 -3.47 32.34
CA ALA A 48 11.88 -3.39 31.51
C ALA A 48 11.58 -3.49 30.01
N ASP A 49 10.67 -4.38 29.60
CA ASP A 49 10.29 -4.55 28.21
C ASP A 49 9.45 -3.36 27.69
N ALA A 50 8.51 -2.87 28.49
CA ALA A 50 7.70 -1.71 28.12
C ALA A 50 8.58 -0.46 27.96
N ALA A 51 9.55 -0.26 28.85
CA ALA A 51 10.51 0.82 28.76
C ALA A 51 11.40 0.68 27.51
N ALA A 52 11.85 -0.51 27.18
CA ALA A 52 12.62 -0.79 25.98
C ALA A 52 11.85 -0.41 24.71
N VAL A 53 10.60 -0.84 24.58
CA VAL A 53 9.72 -0.49 23.44
C VAL A 53 9.56 1.04 23.33
N MET A 54 9.22 1.72 24.42
CA MET A 54 9.06 3.18 24.42
C MET A 54 10.34 3.89 23.98
N PHE A 55 11.51 3.46 24.46
CA PHE A 55 12.77 4.10 24.08
C PHE A 55 13.19 3.80 22.65
N THR A 56 12.85 2.63 22.10
CA THR A 56 13.04 2.31 20.68
C THR A 56 12.25 3.31 19.81
N GLU A 57 10.96 3.51 20.07
CA GLU A 57 10.14 4.47 19.36
C GLU A 57 10.69 5.90 19.43
N VAL A 58 11.13 6.33 20.62
CA VAL A 58 11.76 7.64 20.81
C VAL A 58 13.06 7.77 20.00
N MET A 59 13.85 6.71 19.87
CA MET A 59 15.07 6.71 19.05
C MET A 59 14.73 6.76 17.55
N ASP A 60 13.70 6.06 17.11
CA ASP A 60 13.26 6.08 15.71
C ASP A 60 12.76 7.47 15.30
N ILE A 61 11.96 8.12 16.13
CA ILE A 61 11.57 9.53 15.92
C ILE A 61 12.80 10.43 15.87
N SER A 62 13.77 10.21 16.75
CA SER A 62 15.02 10.99 16.78
C SER A 62 15.83 10.81 15.49
N LYS A 63 15.87 9.60 14.92
CA LYS A 63 16.55 9.32 13.64
C LYS A 63 15.85 10.02 12.48
N CYS A 64 14.51 10.00 12.44
CA CYS A 64 13.74 10.75 11.44
C CYS A 64 14.08 12.23 11.46
N LEU A 65 14.08 12.86 12.64
CA LEU A 65 14.46 14.29 12.79
C LEU A 65 15.91 14.57 12.40
N GLN A 66 16.84 13.66 12.71
CA GLN A 66 18.24 13.80 12.28
C GLN A 66 18.36 13.68 10.76
N SER A 67 17.62 12.76 10.13
CA SER A 67 17.59 12.61 8.68
C SER A 67 17.05 13.87 8.00
N GLU A 68 16.03 14.51 8.55
CA GLU A 68 15.54 15.80 8.05
C GLU A 68 16.67 16.85 8.03
N VAL A 69 17.47 16.97 9.10
CA VAL A 69 18.58 17.91 9.16
C VAL A 69 19.67 17.61 8.12
N TYR A 70 19.92 16.34 7.83
CA TYR A 70 20.88 15.92 6.80
C TYR A 70 20.40 16.23 5.40
N THR A 71 19.11 16.04 5.15
CA THR A 71 18.49 16.33 3.85
C THR A 71 18.23 17.82 3.67
N TRP A 72 18.26 18.61 4.72
CA TRP A 72 18.04 20.07 4.77
C TRP A 72 19.05 20.91 3.97
N GLY A 73 19.43 20.54 2.85
CA GLY A 73 20.25 21.25 1.89
C GLY A 73 20.10 20.68 0.50
N ARG A 74 19.33 19.57 0.37
CA ARG A 74 19.02 18.94 -0.93
C ARG A 74 17.56 19.08 -1.36
N ILE A 75 16.65 19.50 -0.44
CA ILE A 75 15.21 19.51 -0.70
C ILE A 75 14.61 20.84 -0.23
N TYR A 76 14.96 21.97 -0.89
CA TYR A 76 14.22 23.23 -0.75
C TYR A 76 13.91 23.85 -2.10
N GLU A 77 13.22 23.10 -2.93
CA GLU A 77 12.09 23.71 -3.62
C GLU A 77 10.93 23.70 -2.62
N LYS A 78 10.27 24.85 -2.42
CA LYS A 78 9.02 24.88 -1.66
C LYS A 78 8.11 23.81 -2.25
N PRO A 79 7.56 22.87 -1.44
CA PRO A 79 6.66 21.88 -2.00
C PRO A 79 5.52 22.60 -2.70
N GLU A 80 5.21 22.22 -3.93
CA GLU A 80 3.96 22.59 -4.56
C GLU A 80 2.83 21.95 -3.73
N ILE A 81 1.72 22.68 -3.51
CA ILE A 81 0.57 22.11 -2.83
C ILE A 81 0.00 21.00 -3.70
N PHE A 82 -0.30 19.85 -3.11
CA PHE A 82 -0.97 18.75 -3.81
C PHE A 82 -2.38 19.17 -4.24
N HIS A 83 -2.57 19.32 -5.53
CA HIS A 83 -3.82 19.70 -6.18
C HIS A 83 -4.34 18.54 -7.05
N PRO A 84 -5.09 17.58 -6.48
CA PRO A 84 -5.57 16.41 -7.23
C PRO A 84 -6.47 16.81 -8.42
N GLU A 85 -7.15 17.95 -8.31
CA GLU A 85 -7.98 18.50 -9.38
C GLU A 85 -7.18 18.86 -10.65
N ASN A 86 -5.90 19.17 -10.52
CA ASN A 86 -5.02 19.53 -11.64
C ASN A 86 -4.42 18.33 -12.37
N ALA A 87 -4.56 17.10 -11.82
CA ALA A 87 -4.05 15.90 -12.46
C ALA A 87 -4.69 15.68 -13.83
N GLN A 88 -3.87 15.51 -14.86
CA GLN A 88 -4.30 15.23 -16.23
C GLN A 88 -4.30 13.73 -16.51
N VAL A 89 -3.26 13.01 -16.03
CA VAL A 89 -3.12 11.56 -16.19
C VAL A 89 -2.58 10.94 -14.92
N ILE A 90 -3.25 9.88 -14.44
CA ILE A 90 -2.82 9.08 -13.30
C ILE A 90 -2.46 7.68 -13.81
N ALA A 91 -1.31 7.16 -13.44
CA ALA A 91 -0.91 5.80 -13.79
C ALA A 91 -1.14 4.84 -12.62
N CYS A 92 -1.68 3.66 -12.89
CA CYS A 92 -1.73 2.57 -11.91
C CYS A 92 -1.63 1.20 -12.58
N GLN A 93 -1.27 0.20 -11.79
CA GLN A 93 -1.19 -1.19 -12.25
C GLN A 93 -2.57 -1.84 -12.23
N GLY A 94 -2.85 -2.68 -13.23
CA GLY A 94 -4.08 -3.46 -13.32
C GLY A 94 -5.00 -3.02 -14.45
N THR A 95 -6.30 -3.15 -14.24
CA THR A 95 -7.36 -2.77 -15.18
C THR A 95 -8.49 -2.06 -14.44
N SER A 96 -9.53 -1.64 -15.19
CA SER A 96 -10.74 -1.09 -14.60
C SER A 96 -11.41 -2.10 -13.64
N GLY A 97 -11.85 -1.64 -12.47
CA GLY A 97 -12.38 -2.47 -11.39
C GLY A 97 -11.32 -3.00 -10.42
N ALA A 98 -10.01 -2.81 -10.69
CA ALA A 98 -8.96 -3.19 -9.75
C ALA A 98 -8.92 -2.26 -8.52
N TYR A 99 -8.37 -2.75 -7.40
CA TYR A 99 -8.22 -1.95 -6.17
C TYR A 99 -7.30 -0.74 -6.34
N ALA A 100 -6.34 -0.78 -7.27
CA ALA A 100 -5.53 0.38 -7.61
C ALA A 100 -6.36 1.50 -8.27
N GLU A 101 -7.34 1.17 -9.10
CA GLU A 101 -8.31 2.16 -9.62
C GLU A 101 -9.13 2.78 -8.48
N ALA A 102 -9.58 1.97 -7.51
CA ALA A 102 -10.30 2.49 -6.33
C ALA A 102 -9.43 3.47 -5.53
N ALA A 103 -8.11 3.26 -5.45
CA ALA A 103 -7.18 4.20 -4.85
C ALA A 103 -7.07 5.50 -5.68
N CYS A 104 -7.00 5.42 -7.01
CA CYS A 104 -7.03 6.58 -7.89
C CYS A 104 -8.31 7.39 -7.70
N ILE A 105 -9.47 6.74 -7.75
CA ILE A 105 -10.78 7.40 -7.60
C ILE A 105 -10.90 8.08 -6.22
N LYS A 106 -10.42 7.43 -5.17
CA LYS A 106 -10.47 7.98 -3.81
C LYS A 106 -9.63 9.24 -3.65
N LEU A 107 -8.50 9.37 -4.35
CA LEU A 107 -7.62 10.54 -4.29
C LEU A 107 -7.99 11.64 -5.28
N PHE A 108 -8.43 11.28 -6.48
CA PHE A 108 -8.57 12.20 -7.60
C PHE A 108 -10.01 12.38 -8.10
N GLY A 109 -10.96 11.58 -7.58
CA GLY A 109 -12.34 11.56 -8.07
C GLY A 109 -12.53 10.65 -9.28
N GLU A 110 -13.79 10.41 -9.65
CA GLU A 110 -14.19 9.42 -10.68
C GLU A 110 -13.86 9.84 -12.12
N ASN A 111 -13.71 11.14 -12.38
CA ASN A 111 -13.64 11.68 -13.74
C ASN A 111 -12.21 11.95 -14.23
N LYS A 112 -11.20 11.39 -13.60
CA LYS A 112 -9.81 11.58 -14.00
C LYS A 112 -9.33 10.49 -14.94
N PRO A 113 -8.57 10.84 -15.99
CA PRO A 113 -7.97 9.85 -16.87
C PRO A 113 -6.99 8.94 -16.12
N ILE A 114 -7.30 7.65 -16.08
CA ILE A 114 -6.43 6.63 -15.47
C ILE A 114 -5.78 5.82 -16.60
N ARG A 115 -4.47 5.73 -16.56
CA ARG A 115 -3.69 4.90 -17.47
C ARG A 115 -3.28 3.61 -16.77
N PHE A 116 -3.89 2.52 -17.17
CA PHE A 116 -3.59 1.20 -16.67
C PHE A 116 -2.35 0.62 -17.35
N VAL A 117 -1.50 -0.04 -16.57
CA VAL A 117 -0.31 -0.76 -17.04
C VAL A 117 -0.19 -2.10 -16.32
N THR A 118 0.65 -3.00 -16.86
CA THR A 118 0.74 -4.37 -16.36
C THR A 118 1.63 -4.47 -15.11
N GLY A 119 2.77 -3.78 -15.11
CA GLY A 119 3.77 -3.88 -14.04
C GLY A 119 3.86 -2.62 -13.17
N PHE A 120 4.36 -2.77 -11.95
CA PHE A 120 4.62 -1.63 -11.05
C PHE A 120 5.71 -0.71 -11.62
N LYS A 121 6.75 -1.32 -12.22
CA LYS A 121 7.81 -0.57 -12.88
C LYS A 121 7.28 0.32 -14.02
N ASP A 122 6.29 -0.15 -14.78
CA ASP A 122 5.70 0.64 -15.86
C ASP A 122 5.00 1.89 -15.33
N VAL A 123 4.40 1.82 -14.12
CA VAL A 123 3.80 2.99 -13.46
C VAL A 123 4.88 4.03 -13.16
N VAL A 124 6.00 3.61 -12.58
CA VAL A 124 7.14 4.49 -12.27
C VAL A 124 7.71 5.10 -13.55
N ASP A 125 7.95 4.29 -14.58
CA ASP A 125 8.47 4.75 -15.87
C ASP A 125 7.57 5.81 -16.52
N LEU A 126 6.24 5.70 -16.40
CA LEU A 126 5.31 6.71 -16.92
C LEU A 126 5.45 8.05 -16.19
N VAL A 127 5.58 8.03 -14.87
CA VAL A 127 5.74 9.25 -14.06
C VAL A 127 7.11 9.88 -14.32
N GLU A 128 8.18 9.09 -14.33
CA GLU A 128 9.55 9.60 -14.60
C GLU A 128 9.68 10.26 -15.97
N ARG A 129 9.02 9.69 -16.99
CA ARG A 129 9.00 10.23 -18.36
C ARG A 129 8.00 11.37 -18.56
N GLY A 130 7.28 11.80 -17.50
CA GLY A 130 6.27 12.85 -17.58
C GLY A 130 5.07 12.50 -18.46
N ARG A 131 4.77 11.20 -18.60
CA ARG A 131 3.60 10.68 -19.32
C ARG A 131 2.41 10.42 -18.40
N ALA A 132 2.62 10.51 -17.10
CA ALA A 132 1.62 10.58 -16.05
C ALA A 132 2.09 11.60 -15.00
N ASP A 133 1.17 12.35 -14.43
CA ASP A 133 1.47 13.33 -13.39
C ASP A 133 1.70 12.62 -12.06
N PHE A 134 0.91 11.56 -11.81
CA PHE A 134 0.94 10.77 -10.59
C PHE A 134 0.96 9.28 -10.90
N GLY A 135 1.62 8.53 -10.02
CA GLY A 135 1.58 7.08 -9.99
C GLY A 135 0.94 6.58 -8.70
N ILE A 136 0.20 5.48 -8.79
CA ILE A 136 -0.39 4.78 -7.65
C ILE A 136 0.18 3.36 -7.60
N LEU A 137 0.81 3.02 -6.46
CA LEU A 137 1.33 1.68 -6.19
C LEU A 137 0.88 1.17 -4.82
N PRO A 138 0.57 -0.12 -4.69
CA PRO A 138 0.28 -0.72 -3.40
C PRO A 138 1.57 -0.83 -2.58
N LEU A 139 1.55 -0.36 -1.33
CA LEU A 139 2.70 -0.37 -0.42
C LEU A 139 2.68 -1.59 0.50
N GLU A 140 1.53 -1.81 1.12
CA GLU A 140 1.33 -2.92 2.05
C GLU A 140 -0.14 -3.36 2.08
N ASN A 141 -0.36 -4.62 2.43
CA ASN A 141 -1.69 -5.17 2.69
C ASN A 141 -1.74 -5.73 4.11
N SER A 142 -2.84 -5.51 4.83
CA SER A 142 -3.00 -5.91 6.24
C SER A 142 -2.90 -7.42 6.48
N THR A 143 -3.10 -8.24 5.44
CA THR A 143 -3.08 -9.71 5.53
C THR A 143 -1.78 -10.30 4.98
N VAL A 144 -1.24 -9.71 3.92
CA VAL A 144 -0.04 -10.21 3.21
C VAL A 144 1.25 -9.53 3.71
N GLY A 145 1.13 -8.31 4.26
CA GLY A 145 2.27 -7.50 4.68
C GLY A 145 2.79 -6.57 3.60
N SER A 146 4.07 -6.22 3.69
CA SER A 146 4.75 -5.29 2.78
C SER A 146 4.88 -5.86 1.37
N ILE A 147 4.71 -4.99 0.36
CA ILE A 147 4.86 -5.34 -1.05
C ILE A 147 6.28 -4.99 -1.48
N GLU A 148 7.16 -5.98 -1.42
CA GLU A 148 8.61 -5.85 -1.62
C GLU A 148 8.98 -5.16 -2.94
N GLU A 149 8.27 -5.47 -4.03
CA GLU A 149 8.50 -4.84 -5.34
C GLU A 149 8.35 -3.31 -5.28
N THR A 150 7.35 -2.79 -4.56
CA THR A 150 7.16 -1.34 -4.39
C THR A 150 8.30 -0.72 -3.59
N TYR A 151 8.75 -1.35 -2.52
CA TYR A 151 9.90 -0.87 -1.75
C TYR A 151 11.19 -0.86 -2.57
N ASN A 152 11.41 -1.89 -3.39
CA ASN A 152 12.56 -1.94 -4.30
C ASN A 152 12.52 -0.83 -5.35
N LEU A 153 11.33 -0.51 -5.89
CA LEU A 153 11.18 0.62 -6.80
C LEU A 153 11.44 1.95 -6.09
N MET A 154 10.94 2.14 -4.87
CA MET A 154 11.21 3.35 -4.07
C MET A 154 12.70 3.53 -3.78
N ALA A 155 13.45 2.45 -3.58
CA ALA A 155 14.88 2.51 -3.31
C ALA A 155 15.73 2.82 -4.56
N ASN A 156 15.23 2.53 -5.77
CA ASN A 156 15.99 2.59 -7.02
C ASN A 156 15.54 3.69 -7.98
N HIS A 157 14.52 4.48 -7.63
CA HIS A 157 13.96 5.51 -8.49
C HIS A 157 13.72 6.82 -7.72
N ASP A 158 13.95 7.95 -8.38
CA ASP A 158 13.77 9.28 -7.81
C ASP A 158 12.33 9.78 -8.04
N PHE A 159 11.49 9.65 -7.04
CA PHE A 159 10.16 10.24 -7.00
C PHE A 159 9.76 10.64 -5.57
N TYR A 160 8.73 11.46 -5.45
CA TYR A 160 8.23 11.96 -4.17
C TYR A 160 6.87 11.35 -3.85
N ILE A 161 6.74 10.77 -2.65
CA ILE A 161 5.43 10.35 -2.15
C ILE A 161 4.65 11.59 -1.76
N THR A 162 3.52 11.82 -2.43
CA THR A 162 2.66 12.98 -2.22
C THR A 162 1.50 12.67 -1.29
N ASN A 163 1.06 11.40 -1.26
CA ASN A 163 -0.06 10.98 -0.43
C ASN A 163 -0.04 9.48 -0.16
N ILE A 164 -0.78 9.05 0.86
CA ILE A 164 -1.05 7.64 1.16
C ILE A 164 -2.55 7.46 1.29
N VAL A 165 -3.10 6.47 0.60
CA VAL A 165 -4.52 6.15 0.65
C VAL A 165 -4.74 4.71 1.08
N ARG A 166 -5.68 4.50 2.01
CA ARG A 166 -6.13 3.19 2.43
C ARG A 166 -7.37 2.80 1.63
N VAL A 167 -7.33 1.63 0.99
CA VAL A 167 -8.47 1.02 0.30
C VAL A 167 -8.85 -0.25 1.01
N GLU A 168 -10.11 -0.40 1.33
CA GLU A 168 -10.65 -1.64 1.88
C GLU A 168 -10.73 -2.70 0.76
N ILE A 169 -10.28 -3.91 1.09
CA ILE A 169 -10.29 -5.05 0.18
C ILE A 169 -11.47 -5.93 0.57
N THR A 170 -12.54 -5.80 -0.18
CA THR A 170 -13.75 -6.61 -0.01
C THR A 170 -13.87 -7.54 -1.20
N HIS A 171 -13.68 -8.83 -0.95
CA HIS A 171 -13.85 -9.85 -1.97
C HIS A 171 -15.29 -10.30 -2.01
N CYS A 172 -15.92 -10.21 -3.16
CA CYS A 172 -17.22 -10.81 -3.44
C CYS A 172 -17.06 -12.02 -4.38
N PHE A 173 -17.99 -12.94 -4.30
CA PHE A 173 -18.15 -13.99 -5.30
C PHE A 173 -19.23 -13.56 -6.30
N ALA A 174 -18.88 -13.60 -7.56
CA ALA A 174 -19.74 -13.15 -8.65
C ALA A 174 -19.76 -14.14 -9.82
N VAL A 175 -20.91 -14.20 -10.50
CA VAL A 175 -21.19 -15.06 -11.64
C VAL A 175 -21.88 -14.27 -12.74
N LYS A 176 -22.06 -14.85 -13.94
CA LYS A 176 -22.89 -14.23 -14.96
C LYS A 176 -24.37 -14.14 -14.49
N PRO A 177 -25.13 -13.15 -14.96
CA PRO A 177 -26.53 -12.97 -14.53
C PRO A 177 -27.41 -14.22 -14.64
N ASP A 178 -27.20 -14.99 -15.71
CA ASP A 178 -28.00 -16.20 -16.02
C ASP A 178 -27.44 -17.50 -15.39
N THR A 179 -26.37 -17.40 -14.58
CA THR A 179 -25.77 -18.54 -13.91
C THR A 179 -26.51 -18.83 -12.61
N ASP A 180 -26.93 -20.08 -12.42
CA ASP A 180 -27.38 -20.56 -11.11
C ASP A 180 -26.11 -20.83 -10.25
N PRO A 181 -25.97 -20.22 -9.08
CA PRO A 181 -24.83 -20.49 -8.19
C PRO A 181 -24.64 -21.98 -7.83
N ALA A 182 -25.70 -22.76 -7.84
CA ALA A 182 -25.66 -24.21 -7.58
C ALA A 182 -24.96 -25.00 -8.69
N ASP A 183 -24.89 -24.48 -9.90
CA ASP A 183 -24.23 -25.11 -11.04
C ASP A 183 -22.74 -24.78 -11.13
N VAL A 184 -22.29 -23.80 -10.32
CA VAL A 184 -20.89 -23.37 -10.33
C VAL A 184 -19.98 -24.49 -9.80
N ARG A 185 -18.94 -24.78 -10.54
CA ARG A 185 -17.92 -25.78 -10.20
C ARG A 185 -16.55 -25.18 -9.97
N LYS A 186 -16.23 -24.10 -10.70
CA LYS A 186 -14.89 -23.51 -10.70
C LYS A 186 -14.92 -22.00 -10.46
N VAL A 187 -14.02 -21.52 -9.62
CA VAL A 187 -13.92 -20.09 -9.23
C VAL A 187 -12.54 -19.57 -9.56
N TYR A 188 -12.50 -18.52 -10.37
CA TYR A 188 -11.28 -17.88 -10.85
C TYR A 188 -10.95 -16.62 -10.05
N SER A 189 -9.70 -16.44 -9.69
CA SER A 189 -9.14 -15.19 -9.18
C SER A 189 -7.62 -15.24 -9.09
N LYS A 190 -7.00 -14.14 -8.64
CA LYS A 190 -5.60 -14.13 -8.25
C LYS A 190 -5.38 -15.07 -7.06
N LYS A 191 -4.21 -15.73 -7.03
CA LYS A 191 -3.83 -16.70 -5.99
C LYS A 191 -4.09 -16.21 -4.57
N GLU A 192 -3.69 -14.96 -4.27
CA GLU A 192 -3.87 -14.39 -2.94
C GLU A 192 -5.35 -14.19 -2.57
N ALA A 193 -6.19 -13.78 -3.52
CA ALA A 193 -7.62 -13.60 -3.30
C ALA A 193 -8.33 -14.95 -3.10
N LEU A 194 -7.95 -15.99 -3.84
CA LEU A 194 -8.43 -17.36 -3.63
C LEU A 194 -8.05 -17.87 -2.24
N ALA A 195 -6.83 -17.63 -1.78
CA ALA A 195 -6.37 -18.01 -0.45
C ALA A 195 -7.13 -17.25 0.64
N GLN A 196 -7.44 -15.97 0.43
CA GLN A 196 -8.22 -15.15 1.37
C GLN A 196 -9.72 -15.52 1.41
N CYS A 197 -10.23 -16.31 0.48
CA CYS A 197 -11.61 -16.78 0.38
C CYS A 197 -11.71 -18.32 0.50
N SER A 198 -10.69 -18.96 1.04
CA SER A 198 -10.54 -20.42 1.02
C SER A 198 -11.68 -21.16 1.72
N ASN A 199 -12.18 -20.64 2.86
CA ASN A 199 -13.28 -21.22 3.59
C ASN A 199 -14.60 -21.16 2.80
N TYR A 200 -14.88 -19.99 2.19
CA TYR A 200 -16.05 -19.83 1.34
C TYR A 200 -16.04 -20.80 0.16
N ILE A 201 -14.92 -20.83 -0.57
CA ILE A 201 -14.73 -21.70 -1.74
C ILE A 201 -14.91 -23.18 -1.37
N LYS A 202 -14.30 -23.61 -0.26
CA LYS A 202 -14.40 -24.98 0.26
C LYS A 202 -15.83 -25.34 0.70
N ASN A 203 -16.50 -24.43 1.42
CA ASN A 203 -17.85 -24.68 1.93
C ASN A 203 -18.88 -24.83 0.79
N CYS A 204 -18.67 -24.10 -0.32
CA CYS A 204 -19.50 -24.22 -1.51
C CYS A 204 -19.10 -25.39 -2.43
N GLY A 205 -17.96 -26.06 -2.15
CA GLY A 205 -17.48 -27.17 -2.98
C GLY A 205 -16.89 -26.74 -4.33
N TYR A 206 -16.48 -25.47 -4.46
CA TYR A 206 -15.92 -24.96 -5.71
C TYR A 206 -14.45 -25.34 -5.85
N GLU A 207 -13.98 -25.54 -7.11
CA GLU A 207 -12.59 -25.73 -7.46
C GLU A 207 -11.93 -24.35 -7.68
N PRO A 208 -10.90 -23.95 -6.92
CA PRO A 208 -10.18 -22.70 -7.15
C PRO A 208 -9.27 -22.83 -8.38
N ALA A 209 -9.28 -21.79 -9.23
CA ALA A 209 -8.42 -21.69 -10.41
C ALA A 209 -7.70 -20.33 -10.43
N GLU A 210 -6.38 -20.36 -10.51
CA GLU A 210 -5.57 -19.15 -10.57
C GLU A 210 -5.75 -18.39 -11.88
N TYR A 211 -5.83 -17.07 -11.78
CA TYR A 211 -5.85 -16.14 -12.89
C TYR A 211 -4.92 -14.95 -12.63
N THR A 212 -4.58 -14.21 -13.68
CA THR A 212 -3.58 -13.14 -13.63
C THR A 212 -3.87 -12.08 -12.55
N ASN A 213 -5.13 -11.63 -12.45
CA ASN A 213 -5.59 -10.76 -11.38
C ASN A 213 -7.12 -10.87 -11.22
N THR A 214 -7.65 -10.28 -10.14
CA THR A 214 -9.08 -10.35 -9.79
C THR A 214 -9.98 -9.68 -10.81
N ALA A 215 -9.56 -8.58 -11.42
CA ALA A 215 -10.37 -7.85 -12.40
C ALA A 215 -10.42 -8.58 -13.74
N LEU A 216 -9.28 -9.08 -14.24
CA LEU A 216 -9.25 -9.90 -15.45
C LEU A 216 -10.00 -11.23 -15.30
N ALA A 217 -10.05 -11.80 -14.08
CA ALA A 217 -10.88 -12.98 -13.81
C ALA A 217 -12.38 -12.66 -14.00
N ALA A 218 -12.83 -11.48 -13.56
CA ALA A 218 -14.20 -11.04 -13.76
C ALA A 218 -14.53 -10.79 -15.26
N GLU A 219 -13.61 -10.17 -15.98
CA GLU A 219 -13.74 -9.99 -17.44
C GLU A 219 -13.83 -11.35 -18.15
N MET A 220 -12.98 -12.29 -17.81
CA MET A 220 -12.98 -13.65 -18.37
C MET A 220 -14.32 -14.36 -18.09
N VAL A 221 -14.85 -14.27 -16.87
CA VAL A 221 -16.16 -14.89 -16.53
C VAL A 221 -17.28 -14.22 -17.31
N ARG A 222 -17.28 -12.89 -17.46
CA ARG A 222 -18.25 -12.15 -18.28
C ARG A 222 -18.26 -12.66 -19.73
N ASP A 223 -17.08 -12.81 -20.32
CA ASP A 223 -16.91 -13.12 -21.74
C ASP A 223 -17.00 -14.64 -22.04
N SER A 224 -17.01 -15.48 -21.03
CA SER A 224 -17.10 -16.93 -21.16
C SER A 224 -18.50 -17.38 -21.58
N THR A 225 -18.55 -18.45 -22.37
CA THR A 225 -19.80 -19.17 -22.68
C THR A 225 -20.15 -20.24 -21.63
N ASP A 226 -19.20 -20.53 -20.70
CA ASP A 226 -19.40 -21.51 -19.63
C ASP A 226 -20.19 -20.89 -18.47
N ASN A 227 -21.32 -21.49 -18.11
CA ASN A 227 -22.16 -21.07 -16.99
C ASN A 227 -21.85 -21.84 -15.70
N THR A 228 -20.78 -22.65 -15.67
CA THR A 228 -20.35 -23.36 -14.47
C THR A 228 -19.16 -22.70 -13.77
N ILE A 229 -18.85 -21.45 -14.14
CA ILE A 229 -17.71 -20.71 -13.59
C ILE A 229 -18.16 -19.42 -12.91
N GLY A 230 -17.40 -19.01 -11.90
CA GLY A 230 -17.52 -17.73 -11.23
C GLY A 230 -16.17 -17.12 -10.91
N CYS A 231 -16.15 -15.94 -10.30
CA CYS A 231 -14.91 -15.27 -9.90
C CYS A 231 -15.02 -14.66 -8.49
N ILE A 232 -13.85 -14.54 -7.86
CA ILE A 232 -13.65 -13.66 -6.70
C ILE A 232 -13.05 -12.35 -7.20
N CYS A 233 -13.75 -11.25 -6.95
CA CYS A 233 -13.31 -9.91 -7.36
C CYS A 233 -13.82 -8.85 -6.38
N SER A 234 -13.57 -7.56 -6.66
CA SER A 234 -14.19 -6.47 -5.91
C SER A 234 -15.65 -6.26 -6.35
N LYS A 235 -16.48 -5.71 -5.46
CA LYS A 235 -17.88 -5.34 -5.78
C LYS A 235 -17.95 -4.42 -6.99
N SER A 236 -17.13 -3.37 -7.02
CA SER A 236 -17.05 -2.44 -8.16
C SER A 236 -16.66 -3.15 -9.46
N CYS A 237 -15.75 -4.14 -9.39
CA CYS A 237 -15.37 -4.92 -10.56
C CYS A 237 -16.51 -5.79 -11.07
N ALA A 238 -17.25 -6.47 -10.18
CA ALA A 238 -18.42 -7.25 -10.55
C ALA A 238 -19.50 -6.39 -11.21
N GLU A 239 -19.82 -5.24 -10.62
CA GLU A 239 -20.81 -4.28 -11.14
C GLU A 239 -20.42 -3.73 -12.52
N LYS A 240 -19.16 -3.30 -12.71
CA LYS A 240 -18.65 -2.81 -13.99
C LYS A 240 -18.69 -3.87 -15.10
N ASN A 241 -18.55 -5.14 -14.74
CA ASN A 241 -18.64 -6.25 -15.68
C ASN A 241 -20.05 -6.81 -15.85
N GLY A 242 -21.06 -6.22 -15.20
CA GLY A 242 -22.44 -6.70 -15.27
C GLY A 242 -22.65 -8.08 -14.67
N LEU A 243 -21.77 -8.51 -13.74
CA LEU A 243 -21.87 -9.79 -13.06
C LEU A 243 -22.86 -9.70 -11.90
N LYS A 244 -23.53 -10.81 -11.62
CA LYS A 244 -24.41 -10.99 -10.45
C LYS A 244 -23.54 -11.34 -9.25
N ILE A 245 -23.57 -10.51 -8.21
CA ILE A 245 -22.94 -10.80 -6.93
C ILE A 245 -23.82 -11.80 -6.18
N VAL A 246 -23.24 -12.93 -5.80
CA VAL A 246 -23.87 -14.00 -5.06
C VAL A 246 -23.55 -13.90 -3.56
N GLU A 247 -22.29 -13.53 -3.25
CA GLU A 247 -21.82 -13.31 -1.88
C GLU A 247 -20.98 -12.03 -1.84
N GLU A 248 -21.36 -11.07 -0.99
CA GLU A 248 -20.65 -9.79 -0.87
C GLU A 248 -19.39 -9.90 0.01
N HIS A 249 -19.32 -10.87 0.92
CA HIS A 249 -18.27 -11.01 1.91
C HIS A 249 -17.66 -12.42 1.87
N ALA A 250 -17.06 -12.78 0.73
CA ALA A 250 -16.47 -14.10 0.54
C ALA A 250 -15.11 -14.29 1.26
N ALA A 251 -14.50 -13.21 1.78
CA ALA A 251 -13.19 -13.29 2.44
C ALA A 251 -13.28 -13.89 3.86
N ASP A 252 -12.28 -14.68 4.23
CA ASP A 252 -12.18 -15.41 5.49
C ASP A 252 -11.87 -14.51 6.70
N ALA A 253 -11.31 -13.32 6.48
CA ALA A 253 -10.88 -12.40 7.54
C ALA A 253 -11.19 -10.95 7.22
N TYR A 254 -11.60 -10.20 8.24
CA TYR A 254 -11.83 -8.76 8.24
C TYR A 254 -11.21 -8.13 9.49
N PRO A 255 -10.77 -6.85 9.41
CA PRO A 255 -10.70 -6.02 8.20
C PRO A 255 -9.51 -6.39 7.31
N ASN A 256 -9.70 -6.35 5.99
CA ASN A 256 -8.63 -6.44 5.00
C ASN A 256 -8.52 -5.10 4.27
N PHE A 257 -7.32 -4.54 4.19
CA PHE A 257 -7.08 -3.28 3.49
C PHE A 257 -5.68 -3.25 2.87
N THR A 258 -5.55 -2.46 1.82
CA THR A 258 -4.26 -2.15 1.20
C THR A 258 -4.00 -0.65 1.33
N ARG A 259 -2.79 -0.29 1.75
CA ARG A 259 -2.28 1.07 1.64
C ARG A 259 -1.60 1.24 0.31
N PHE A 260 -2.00 2.28 -0.41
CA PHE A 260 -1.38 2.68 -1.66
C PHE A 260 -0.64 3.99 -1.46
N ILE A 261 0.54 4.12 -2.05
CA ILE A 261 1.23 5.39 -2.20
C ILE A 261 0.77 6.08 -3.48
N CYS A 262 0.60 7.40 -3.38
CA CYS A 262 0.56 8.29 -4.52
C CYS A 262 1.91 8.99 -4.62
N PHE A 263 2.50 9.02 -5.79
CA PHE A 263 3.80 9.64 -6.01
C PHE A 263 3.84 10.43 -7.30
N SER A 264 4.75 11.40 -7.35
CA SER A 264 5.00 12.25 -8.51
C SER A 264 6.49 12.49 -8.70
N LYS A 265 6.86 13.01 -9.89
CA LYS A 265 8.23 13.46 -10.16
C LYS A 265 8.57 14.78 -9.46
N LYS A 266 7.57 15.57 -9.11
CA LYS A 266 7.72 16.84 -8.41
C LYS A 266 7.40 16.67 -6.93
N PHE A 267 8.13 17.42 -6.08
CA PHE A 267 7.83 17.48 -4.66
C PHE A 267 6.53 18.27 -4.44
N MET A 268 5.50 17.58 -3.95
CA MET A 268 4.19 18.16 -3.59
C MET A 268 3.85 17.74 -2.16
N ALA A 269 3.29 18.65 -1.36
CA ALA A 269 2.89 18.40 0.02
C ALA A 269 1.44 18.86 0.27
#